data_68aeb3bac17251eb4310de2c23cb0038
#
_entry.id   68aeb3bac17251eb4310de2c23cb0038
#
_cell.length_a   1.000
_cell.length_b   1.000
_cell.length_c   1.000
_cell.angle_alpha   90.00
_cell.angle_beta   90.00
_cell.angle_gamma   90.00
#
_symmetry.space_group_name_H-M   'P 1'
#
loop_
_entity.id
_entity.type
_entity.pdbx_description
1 polymer ?
#
loop_
_entity_poly.entity_id
_entity_poly.type
_entity_poly.pdbx_seq_one_letter_code
_entity_poly.pdbx_strand_id
1 'polypeptide(L)'
;MKVDIFPVSVFIGNIDLKKIKLTSEMGKAFLSETPTSFLTQNTLDPESGTYLMQVIAELLREKFHTFFTVRLSSIWRNKYKDNDYQEPHVHTNSKFSFIIYEEVNKVHTVFYNPAKYLIEATLGTDLVQFDFIPKMKKGQIIVFPSYVEHMVTKNSDQATISGNINFEFNIDPSFIKKEGKEKI
;
A
#
# COMPACT_ATOMS: atom_id res chain seq x y z
N MET A 1 30.07 4.00 -11.29
CA MET A 1 29.04 4.75 -10.55
C MET A 1 27.69 4.15 -10.91
N LYS A 2 26.91 3.66 -9.94
CA LYS A 2 25.52 3.20 -10.14
C LYS A 2 24.59 4.39 -9.95
N VAL A 3 23.63 4.58 -10.84
CA VAL A 3 22.55 5.57 -10.70
C VAL A 3 21.24 4.84 -10.90
N ASP A 4 20.36 4.90 -9.91
CA ASP A 4 19.03 4.33 -10.00
C ASP A 4 18.10 5.38 -10.62
N ILE A 5 17.52 5.05 -11.78
CA ILE A 5 16.55 5.88 -12.48
C ILE A 5 15.16 5.25 -12.36
N PHE A 6 14.13 6.08 -12.07
CA PHE A 6 12.74 5.66 -11.88
C PHE A 6 12.55 4.62 -10.76
N PRO A 7 13.12 4.81 -9.57
CA PRO A 7 12.95 3.87 -8.47
C PRO A 7 11.49 3.84 -8.01
N VAL A 8 10.99 2.64 -7.72
CA VAL A 8 9.71 2.45 -7.03
C VAL A 8 9.98 2.56 -5.52
N SER A 9 9.33 3.51 -4.87
CA SER A 9 9.48 3.70 -3.43
C SER A 9 8.31 3.05 -2.68
N VAL A 10 8.62 2.34 -1.60
CA VAL A 10 7.67 1.89 -0.59
C VAL A 10 8.05 2.52 0.74
N PHE A 11 7.06 2.74 1.61
CA PHE A 11 7.24 3.45 2.89
C PHE A 11 6.84 2.51 4.01
N ILE A 12 7.73 2.29 4.96
CA ILE A 12 7.51 1.38 6.09
C ILE A 12 7.56 2.18 7.39
N GLY A 13 6.55 2.01 8.24
CA GLY A 13 6.46 2.65 9.53
C GLY A 13 5.82 1.77 10.59
N ASN A 14 5.64 2.33 11.77
CA ASN A 14 4.95 1.68 12.88
C ASN A 14 3.56 2.28 13.07
N ILE A 15 2.62 1.43 13.52
CA ILE A 15 1.26 1.84 13.81
C ILE A 15 0.78 1.19 15.11
N ASP A 16 0.08 1.94 15.95
CA ASP A 16 -0.54 1.42 17.16
C ASP A 16 -1.86 0.72 16.79
N LEU A 17 -1.84 -0.61 16.79
CA LEU A 17 -3.01 -1.44 16.47
C LEU A 17 -4.21 -1.20 17.41
N LYS A 18 -3.97 -0.73 18.64
CA LYS A 18 -5.06 -0.43 19.58
C LYS A 18 -5.91 0.75 19.14
N LYS A 19 -5.36 1.61 18.28
CA LYS A 19 -6.04 2.78 17.71
C LYS A 19 -6.74 2.48 16.38
N ILE A 20 -6.69 1.25 15.88
CA ILE A 20 -7.34 0.84 14.64
C ILE A 20 -8.50 -0.09 14.94
N LYS A 21 -9.72 0.43 14.84
CA LYS A 21 -10.95 -0.30 15.13
C LYS A 21 -11.78 -0.43 13.86
N LEU A 22 -11.82 -1.64 13.32
CA LEU A 22 -12.72 -2.00 12.22
C LEU A 22 -14.02 -2.53 12.81
N THR A 23 -15.14 -2.11 12.25
CA THR A 23 -16.50 -2.44 12.75
C THR A 23 -17.25 -3.42 11.85
N SER A 24 -16.68 -3.81 10.71
CA SER A 24 -17.34 -4.67 9.73
C SER A 24 -17.15 -6.15 10.01
N GLU A 25 -18.12 -6.94 9.58
CA GLU A 25 -18.02 -8.39 9.52
C GLU A 25 -17.08 -8.85 8.40
N MET A 26 -16.57 -10.08 8.55
CA MET A 26 -15.69 -10.71 7.57
C MET A 26 -16.51 -11.49 6.55
N GLY A 27 -16.19 -11.31 5.28
CA GLY A 27 -16.70 -12.10 4.16
C GLY A 27 -15.56 -12.75 3.38
N LYS A 28 -15.85 -13.43 2.27
CA LYS A 28 -14.81 -13.87 1.34
C LYS A 28 -14.57 -12.80 0.26
N ALA A 29 -13.32 -12.61 -0.11
CA ALA A 29 -12.98 -11.80 -1.27
C ALA A 29 -13.41 -12.51 -2.57
N PHE A 30 -13.69 -11.71 -3.57
CA PHE A 30 -13.91 -12.23 -4.92
C PHE A 30 -12.61 -12.85 -5.46
N LEU A 31 -12.69 -14.04 -6.04
CA LEU A 31 -11.54 -14.82 -6.56
C LEU A 31 -10.47 -15.22 -5.54
N SER A 32 -10.72 -15.03 -4.24
CA SER A 32 -9.78 -15.44 -3.19
C SER A 32 -10.45 -16.37 -2.19
N GLU A 33 -9.71 -17.33 -1.66
CA GLU A 33 -10.16 -18.18 -0.55
C GLU A 33 -10.02 -17.49 0.80
N THR A 34 -9.27 -16.39 0.85
CA THR A 34 -9.02 -15.62 2.08
C THR A 34 -10.26 -14.89 2.57
N PRO A 35 -10.72 -15.12 3.80
CA PRO A 35 -11.76 -14.31 4.42
C PRO A 35 -11.35 -12.85 4.53
N THR A 36 -12.20 -11.92 4.10
CA THR A 36 -11.93 -10.49 4.10
C THR A 36 -13.19 -9.68 4.42
N SER A 37 -13.00 -8.50 4.95
CA SER A 37 -14.04 -7.49 5.11
C SER A 37 -14.18 -6.53 3.93
N PHE A 38 -13.53 -6.80 2.80
CA PHE A 38 -13.51 -5.94 1.61
C PHE A 38 -14.90 -5.57 1.09
N LEU A 39 -15.86 -6.47 1.17
CA LEU A 39 -17.22 -6.26 0.67
C LEU A 39 -18.09 -5.39 1.59
N THR A 40 -17.62 -5.02 2.77
CA THR A 40 -18.36 -4.19 3.72
C THR A 40 -17.92 -2.73 3.66
N GLN A 41 -18.86 -1.82 3.54
CA GLN A 41 -18.59 -0.38 3.56
C GLN A 41 -18.50 0.16 4.99
N ASN A 42 -17.73 1.23 5.21
CA ASN A 42 -17.61 1.94 6.47
C ASN A 42 -17.14 1.08 7.65
N THR A 43 -15.96 0.49 7.50
CA THR A 43 -15.42 -0.45 8.46
C THR A 43 -14.51 0.16 9.52
N LEU A 44 -14.22 1.45 9.43
CA LEU A 44 -13.29 2.17 10.31
C LEU A 44 -14.03 3.29 11.03
N ASP A 45 -13.89 3.36 12.37
CA ASP A 45 -14.45 4.48 13.13
C ASP A 45 -13.68 5.80 12.84
N PRO A 46 -14.30 6.97 13.08
CA PRO A 46 -13.70 8.27 12.69
C PRO A 46 -12.36 8.58 13.37
N GLU A 47 -12.16 8.18 14.63
CA GLU A 47 -10.90 8.43 15.36
C GLU A 47 -9.78 7.58 14.77
N SER A 48 -10.04 6.30 14.53
CA SER A 48 -9.12 5.38 13.86
C SER A 48 -8.79 5.89 12.45
N GLY A 49 -9.79 6.40 11.73
CA GLY A 49 -9.60 7.01 10.40
C GLY A 49 -8.64 8.19 10.44
N THR A 50 -8.87 9.12 11.35
CA THR A 50 -8.00 10.29 11.54
C THR A 50 -6.58 9.89 11.88
N TYR A 51 -6.41 8.99 12.84
CA TYR A 51 -5.10 8.48 13.24
C TYR A 51 -4.36 7.79 12.09
N LEU A 52 -5.03 6.90 11.37
CA LEU A 52 -4.43 6.20 10.22
C LEU A 52 -3.97 7.18 9.13
N MET A 53 -4.80 8.17 8.80
CA MET A 53 -4.43 9.17 7.79
C MET A 53 -3.26 10.03 8.23
N GLN A 54 -3.12 10.36 9.51
CA GLN A 54 -1.96 11.06 10.06
C GLN A 54 -0.69 10.23 9.89
N VAL A 55 -0.69 8.96 10.30
CA VAL A 55 0.47 8.06 10.15
C VAL A 55 0.90 7.95 8.70
N ILE A 56 -0.05 7.74 7.77
CA ILE A 56 0.25 7.64 6.34
C ILE A 56 0.79 8.97 5.78
N ALA A 57 0.19 10.09 6.18
CA ALA A 57 0.66 11.41 5.74
C ALA A 57 2.09 11.69 6.20
N GLU A 58 2.45 11.32 7.41
CA GLU A 58 3.82 11.45 7.93
C GLU A 58 4.81 10.61 7.12
N LEU A 59 4.49 9.35 6.84
CA LEU A 59 5.34 8.48 6.01
C LEU A 59 5.55 9.03 4.60
N LEU A 60 4.50 9.57 3.99
CA LEU A 60 4.58 10.12 2.63
C LEU A 60 5.31 11.46 2.56
N ARG A 61 5.28 12.27 3.64
CA ARG A 61 5.98 13.57 3.69
C ARG A 61 7.49 13.43 3.56
N GLU A 62 8.08 12.32 3.95
CA GLU A 62 9.51 12.05 3.73
C GLU A 62 9.91 12.14 2.25
N LYS A 63 8.98 11.80 1.36
CA LYS A 63 9.17 11.81 -0.10
C LYS A 63 8.63 13.07 -0.77
N PHE A 64 7.45 13.48 -0.35
CA PHE A 64 6.72 14.56 -0.99
C PHE A 64 6.81 15.83 -0.14
N HIS A 65 7.71 16.73 -0.49
CA HIS A 65 7.94 17.99 0.22
C HIS A 65 6.83 19.04 0.03
N THR A 66 5.66 18.64 -0.49
CA THR A 66 4.51 19.50 -0.74
C THR A 66 3.37 19.21 0.23
N PHE A 67 2.53 20.21 0.49
CA PHE A 67 1.31 20.02 1.28
C PHE A 67 0.28 19.20 0.48
N PHE A 68 -0.19 18.13 1.07
CA PHE A 68 -1.25 17.28 0.51
C PHE A 68 -2.18 16.77 1.62
N THR A 69 -3.41 16.50 1.23
CA THR A 69 -4.41 15.85 2.10
C THR A 69 -4.55 14.40 1.68
N VAL A 70 -4.41 13.49 2.64
CA VAL A 70 -4.63 12.04 2.43
C VAL A 70 -6.10 11.72 2.67
N ARG A 71 -6.71 10.98 1.75
CA ARG A 71 -8.09 10.51 1.84
C ARG A 71 -8.14 8.99 1.73
N LEU A 72 -8.78 8.36 2.70
CA LEU A 72 -9.08 6.93 2.64
C LEU A 72 -10.15 6.68 1.58
N SER A 73 -9.88 5.77 0.65
CA SER A 73 -10.84 5.35 -0.39
C SER A 73 -11.54 4.06 -0.03
N SER A 74 -10.81 3.10 0.53
CA SER A 74 -11.33 1.81 0.98
C SER A 74 -10.42 1.19 2.02
N ILE A 75 -10.99 0.35 2.88
CA ILE A 75 -10.23 -0.40 3.89
C ILE A 75 -10.92 -1.74 4.13
N TRP A 76 -10.13 -2.78 4.37
CA TRP A 76 -10.62 -4.13 4.66
C TRP A 76 -9.61 -4.91 5.49
N ARG A 77 -10.10 -5.95 6.19
CA ARG A 77 -9.26 -6.91 6.92
C ARG A 77 -9.24 -8.24 6.19
N ASN A 78 -8.05 -8.82 6.10
CA ASN A 78 -7.84 -10.18 5.62
C ASN A 78 -7.38 -11.06 6.79
N LYS A 79 -7.93 -12.25 6.89
CA LYS A 79 -7.44 -13.33 7.75
C LYS A 79 -7.06 -14.52 6.88
N TYR A 80 -5.83 -14.97 7.04
CA TYR A 80 -5.27 -16.11 6.31
C TYR A 80 -5.25 -17.32 7.23
N LYS A 81 -5.89 -18.39 6.80
CA LYS A 81 -5.80 -19.74 7.37
C LYS A 81 -4.82 -20.58 6.58
N ASP A 82 -4.66 -21.84 6.98
CA ASP A 82 -3.75 -22.76 6.29
C ASP A 82 -4.02 -22.81 4.77
N ASN A 83 -2.98 -22.52 4.01
CA ASN A 83 -2.97 -22.45 2.55
C ASN A 83 -3.78 -21.32 1.90
N ASP A 84 -4.35 -20.40 2.66
CA ASP A 84 -4.98 -19.22 2.07
C ASP A 84 -3.92 -18.36 1.38
N TYR A 85 -4.31 -17.73 0.29
CA TYR A 85 -3.45 -16.90 -0.55
C TYR A 85 -4.25 -15.77 -1.18
N GLN A 86 -3.58 -14.85 -1.80
CA GLN A 86 -4.19 -13.82 -2.63
C GLN A 86 -3.43 -13.70 -3.93
N GLU A 87 -4.16 -13.72 -5.03
CA GLU A 87 -3.63 -13.70 -6.38
C GLU A 87 -2.82 -12.42 -6.66
N PRO A 88 -1.89 -12.44 -7.65
CA PRO A 88 -1.26 -11.23 -8.13
C PRO A 88 -2.29 -10.22 -8.62
N HIS A 89 -2.23 -9.00 -8.08
CA HIS A 89 -3.18 -7.94 -8.42
C HIS A 89 -2.58 -6.55 -8.23
N VAL A 90 -3.27 -5.55 -8.77
CA VAL A 90 -3.02 -4.13 -8.58
C VAL A 90 -4.31 -3.46 -8.08
N HIS A 91 -4.19 -2.28 -7.49
CA HIS A 91 -5.36 -1.51 -7.09
C HIS A 91 -5.59 -0.38 -8.08
N THR A 92 -6.76 -0.42 -8.72
CA THR A 92 -7.20 0.65 -9.62
C THR A 92 -7.91 1.78 -8.85
N ASN A 93 -7.97 2.98 -9.44
CA ASN A 93 -8.67 4.14 -8.88
C ASN A 93 -8.12 4.67 -7.52
N SER A 94 -6.89 4.31 -7.19
CA SER A 94 -6.18 4.84 -6.02
C SER A 94 -4.73 5.18 -6.39
N LYS A 95 -4.14 6.11 -5.63
CA LYS A 95 -2.74 6.53 -5.85
C LYS A 95 -1.77 5.66 -5.07
N PHE A 96 -2.11 5.38 -3.81
CA PHE A 96 -1.35 4.49 -2.95
C PHE A 96 -2.27 3.47 -2.29
N SER A 97 -1.68 2.34 -1.94
CA SER A 97 -2.28 1.30 -1.12
C SER A 97 -1.43 1.07 0.11
N PHE A 98 -2.01 0.49 1.15
CA PHE A 98 -1.28 0.14 2.36
C PHE A 98 -1.68 -1.23 2.88
N ILE A 99 -0.77 -1.84 3.66
CA ILE A 99 -1.00 -3.07 4.41
C ILE A 99 -0.49 -2.84 5.83
N ILE A 100 -1.36 -3.03 6.82
CA ILE A 100 -1.03 -3.05 8.24
C ILE A 100 -0.97 -4.51 8.67
N TYR A 101 0.10 -4.90 9.34
CA TYR A 101 0.30 -6.27 9.79
C TYR A 101 -0.21 -6.43 11.23
N GLU A 102 -1.38 -7.07 11.40
CA GLU A 102 -2.00 -7.34 12.71
C GLU A 102 -1.45 -8.60 13.37
N GLU A 103 -1.27 -9.65 12.59
CA GLU A 103 -0.69 -10.92 13.01
C GLU A 103 0.30 -11.37 11.92
N VAL A 104 1.52 -11.72 12.33
CA VAL A 104 2.58 -12.11 11.42
C VAL A 104 3.26 -13.36 11.97
N ASN A 105 3.06 -14.48 11.32
CA ASN A 105 3.86 -15.68 11.53
C ASN A 105 5.07 -15.63 10.59
N LYS A 106 4.82 -15.47 9.31
CA LYS A 106 5.83 -15.30 8.26
C LYS A 106 5.29 -14.31 7.24
N VAL A 107 6.13 -13.38 6.76
CA VAL A 107 5.70 -12.45 5.72
C VAL A 107 5.62 -13.16 4.38
N HIS A 108 4.46 -13.10 3.76
CA HIS A 108 4.15 -13.75 2.49
C HIS A 108 3.76 -12.77 1.39
N THR A 109 3.77 -11.46 1.67
CA THR A 109 3.49 -10.45 0.66
C THR A 109 4.71 -10.31 -0.26
N VAL A 110 4.48 -10.48 -1.55
CA VAL A 110 5.48 -10.35 -2.61
C VAL A 110 5.07 -9.17 -3.49
N PHE A 111 5.96 -8.20 -3.65
CA PHE A 111 5.81 -7.09 -4.59
C PHE A 111 6.64 -7.38 -5.82
N TYR A 112 6.06 -7.19 -7.00
CA TYR A 112 6.75 -7.39 -8.27
C TYR A 112 7.26 -6.09 -8.86
N ASN A 113 8.42 -6.16 -9.49
CA ASN A 113 8.92 -5.04 -10.28
C ASN A 113 7.90 -4.70 -11.38
N PRO A 114 7.45 -3.45 -11.52
CA PRO A 114 6.49 -3.08 -12.57
C PRO A 114 6.94 -3.38 -14.00
N ALA A 115 8.26 -3.49 -14.21
CA ALA A 115 8.85 -3.88 -15.49
C ALA A 115 9.13 -5.39 -15.60
N LYS A 116 8.60 -6.23 -14.71
CA LYS A 116 8.96 -7.66 -14.60
C LYS A 116 8.91 -8.42 -15.92
N TYR A 117 7.90 -8.22 -16.74
CA TYR A 117 7.78 -8.92 -18.03
C TYR A 117 8.83 -8.49 -19.05
N LEU A 118 9.19 -7.21 -19.06
CA LEU A 118 10.28 -6.71 -19.90
C LEU A 118 11.64 -7.22 -19.43
N ILE A 119 11.86 -7.25 -18.12
CA ILE A 119 13.08 -7.77 -17.51
C ILE A 119 13.26 -9.25 -17.87
N GLU A 120 12.21 -10.06 -17.66
CA GLU A 120 12.22 -11.49 -17.96
C GLU A 120 12.48 -11.75 -19.45
N ALA A 121 11.85 -10.99 -20.34
CA ALA A 121 11.97 -11.17 -21.78
C ALA A 121 13.33 -10.69 -22.37
N THR A 122 14.04 -9.81 -21.69
CA THR A 122 15.24 -9.15 -22.24
C THR A 122 16.50 -9.41 -21.46
N LEU A 123 16.50 -9.24 -20.15
CA LEU A 123 17.67 -9.26 -19.29
C LEU A 123 17.78 -10.56 -18.45
N GLY A 124 16.66 -11.27 -18.26
CA GLY A 124 16.56 -12.33 -17.28
C GLY A 124 16.50 -11.81 -15.85
N THR A 125 16.07 -12.67 -14.94
CA THR A 125 15.84 -12.30 -13.53
C THR A 125 17.12 -12.21 -12.70
N ASP A 126 18.23 -12.70 -13.20
CA ASP A 126 19.50 -12.75 -12.48
C ASP A 126 20.22 -11.40 -12.41
N LEU A 127 19.92 -10.48 -13.35
CA LEU A 127 20.61 -9.20 -13.46
C LEU A 127 19.86 -8.05 -12.77
N VAL A 128 18.56 -8.16 -12.59
CA VAL A 128 17.70 -7.10 -12.05
C VAL A 128 16.76 -7.67 -11.00
N GLN A 129 16.55 -6.94 -9.93
CA GLN A 129 15.61 -7.34 -8.89
C GLN A 129 14.19 -7.46 -9.47
N PHE A 130 13.67 -8.67 -9.47
CA PHE A 130 12.38 -9.02 -10.05
C PHE A 130 11.23 -8.84 -9.06
N ASP A 131 11.46 -9.17 -7.80
CA ASP A 131 10.49 -9.09 -6.72
C ASP A 131 11.10 -8.51 -5.43
N PHE A 132 10.25 -8.19 -4.50
CA PHE A 132 10.61 -7.72 -3.17
C PHE A 132 9.67 -8.31 -2.12
N ILE A 133 10.23 -8.98 -1.12
CA ILE A 133 9.51 -9.52 0.04
C ILE A 133 9.94 -8.71 1.26
N PRO A 134 9.07 -7.84 1.79
CA PRO A 134 9.41 -7.01 2.94
C PRO A 134 9.54 -7.85 4.21
N LYS A 135 10.47 -7.48 5.09
CA LYS A 135 10.60 -8.07 6.42
C LYS A 135 9.72 -7.30 7.40
N MET A 136 8.47 -7.70 7.53
CA MET A 136 7.48 -7.01 8.35
C MET A 136 7.27 -7.67 9.71
N LYS A 137 6.83 -6.87 10.68
CA LYS A 137 6.47 -7.29 12.04
C LYS A 137 5.05 -6.82 12.37
N LYS A 138 4.44 -7.46 13.37
CA LYS A 138 3.18 -6.99 13.95
C LYS A 138 3.27 -5.51 14.36
N GLY A 139 2.24 -4.73 14.03
CA GLY A 139 2.19 -3.29 14.30
C GLY A 139 3.02 -2.45 13.32
N GLN A 140 3.38 -3.01 12.18
CA GLN A 140 3.98 -2.24 11.09
C GLN A 140 2.99 -2.02 9.95
N ILE A 141 3.19 -0.93 9.24
CA ILE A 141 2.47 -0.56 8.03
C ILE A 141 3.46 -0.41 6.88
N ILE A 142 3.10 -0.90 5.71
CA ILE A 142 3.76 -0.59 4.44
C ILE A 142 2.80 0.17 3.54
N VAL A 143 3.27 1.28 2.96
CA VAL A 143 2.53 2.10 1.99
C VAL A 143 3.28 2.05 0.67
N PHE A 144 2.57 1.80 -0.43
CA PHE A 144 3.17 1.60 -1.74
C PHE A 144 2.27 2.14 -2.86
N PRO A 145 2.84 2.50 -4.03
CA PRO A 145 2.03 2.94 -5.17
C PRO A 145 1.06 1.85 -5.62
N SER A 146 -0.21 2.19 -5.81
CA SER A 146 -1.28 1.22 -6.09
C SER A 146 -1.10 0.43 -7.39
N TYR A 147 -0.29 0.91 -8.33
CA TYR A 147 0.03 0.20 -9.57
C TYR A 147 1.06 -0.92 -9.40
N VAL A 148 1.71 -1.02 -8.23
CA VAL A 148 2.69 -2.08 -7.97
C VAL A 148 1.96 -3.39 -7.77
N GLU A 149 2.17 -4.32 -8.69
CA GLU A 149 1.58 -5.64 -8.60
C GLU A 149 2.14 -6.38 -7.39
N HIS A 150 1.25 -7.00 -6.63
CA HIS A 150 1.61 -7.76 -5.45
C HIS A 150 0.66 -8.93 -5.23
N MET A 151 1.13 -9.91 -4.47
CA MET A 151 0.38 -11.09 -4.09
C MET A 151 0.67 -11.46 -2.63
N VAL A 152 -0.15 -12.35 -2.09
CA VAL A 152 0.14 -13.06 -0.84
C VAL A 152 0.25 -14.54 -1.16
N THR A 153 1.43 -15.12 -0.92
CA THR A 153 1.66 -16.56 -1.14
C THR A 153 0.88 -17.38 -0.11
N LYS A 154 0.72 -18.67 -0.35
CA LYS A 154 0.07 -19.57 0.60
C LYS A 154 0.71 -19.47 1.99
N ASN A 155 -0.11 -19.22 2.97
CA ASN A 155 0.35 -19.04 4.35
C ASN A 155 -0.72 -19.47 5.36
N SER A 156 -0.39 -19.32 6.65
CA SER A 156 -1.30 -19.55 7.76
C SER A 156 -1.07 -18.52 8.87
N ASP A 157 -2.08 -18.33 9.71
CA ASP A 157 -2.00 -17.53 10.94
C ASP A 157 -1.49 -16.10 10.72
N GLN A 158 -1.93 -15.48 9.62
CA GLN A 158 -1.65 -14.08 9.34
C GLN A 158 -2.96 -13.28 9.27
N ALA A 159 -2.93 -12.06 9.80
CA ALA A 159 -4.00 -11.10 9.63
C ALA A 159 -3.43 -9.75 9.21
N THR A 160 -4.08 -9.12 8.24
CA THR A 160 -3.72 -7.79 7.76
C THR A 160 -4.94 -6.90 7.63
N ILE A 161 -4.73 -5.59 7.83
CA ILE A 161 -5.67 -4.56 7.40
C ILE A 161 -5.06 -3.89 6.18
N SER A 162 -5.76 -3.94 5.07
CA SER A 162 -5.35 -3.35 3.81
C SER A 162 -6.29 -2.23 3.40
N GLY A 163 -5.83 -1.32 2.58
CA GLY A 163 -6.68 -0.27 2.07
C GLY A 163 -6.03 0.57 0.98
N ASN A 164 -6.84 1.45 0.43
CA ASN A 164 -6.50 2.34 -0.66
C ASN A 164 -6.66 3.78 -0.25
N ILE A 165 -5.75 4.62 -0.70
CA ILE A 165 -5.76 6.05 -0.43
C ILE A 165 -5.59 6.87 -1.70
N ASN A 166 -6.19 8.03 -1.68
CA ASN A 166 -5.94 9.11 -2.61
C ASN A 166 -5.39 10.32 -1.86
N PHE A 167 -4.74 11.22 -2.57
CA PHE A 167 -4.33 12.49 -2.02
C PHE A 167 -4.54 13.61 -3.04
N GLU A 168 -4.80 14.78 -2.49
CA GLU A 168 -4.94 16.02 -3.24
C GLU A 168 -3.76 16.92 -2.85
N PHE A 169 -3.08 17.43 -3.85
CA PHE A 169 -2.06 18.45 -3.63
C PHE A 169 -2.74 19.78 -3.46
N ASN A 170 -2.49 20.44 -2.33
CA ASN A 170 -2.86 21.84 -2.14
C ASN A 170 -1.82 22.69 -2.88
N ILE A 171 -2.00 22.85 -4.19
CA ILE A 171 -1.17 23.75 -4.98
C ILE A 171 -1.61 25.17 -4.59
N ASP A 172 -0.71 25.92 -3.94
CA ASP A 172 -0.94 27.34 -3.72
C ASP A 172 -1.07 28.04 -5.08
N PRO A 173 -2.21 28.68 -5.36
CA PRO A 173 -2.44 29.36 -6.64
C PRO A 173 -1.35 30.41 -6.98
N SER A 174 -0.61 30.89 -5.99
CA SER A 174 0.48 31.84 -6.19
C SER A 174 1.69 31.21 -6.90
N PHE A 175 1.89 29.90 -6.80
CA PHE A 175 2.95 29.19 -7.52
C PHE A 175 2.68 29.09 -9.04
N ILE A 176 1.41 28.96 -9.43
CA ILE A 176 1.01 28.87 -10.85
C ILE A 176 1.26 30.20 -11.60
N LYS A 177 1.24 31.33 -10.89
CA LYS A 177 1.46 32.65 -11.48
C LYS A 177 2.93 33.00 -11.73
N LYS A 178 3.89 32.32 -11.11
CA LYS A 178 5.32 32.60 -11.27
C LYS A 178 5.94 31.98 -12.51
N GLU A 179 5.48 30.83 -12.96
CA GLU A 179 6.03 30.19 -14.18
C GLU A 179 5.55 30.83 -15.51
N GLY A 180 4.51 31.67 -15.47
CA GLY A 180 4.01 32.35 -16.65
C GLY A 180 4.71 33.67 -17.03
N LYS A 181 5.73 34.11 -16.27
CA LYS A 181 6.41 35.41 -16.50
C LYS A 181 7.86 35.32 -16.94
N GLU A 182 8.41 34.11 -17.07
CA GLU A 182 9.72 33.92 -17.73
C GLU A 182 9.52 33.29 -19.12
N LYS A 183 8.99 34.07 -20.02
CA LYS A 183 9.05 33.80 -21.44
C LYS A 183 9.40 35.08 -22.17
N ILE A 184 10.49 34.97 -22.89
CA ILE A 184 11.02 35.75 -24.01
C ILE A 184 12.02 36.84 -23.60
#